data_3ed13c49c0eb7ed25904be185b813e7a
#
_entry.id   3ed13c49c0eb7ed25904be185b813e7a
#
_cell.length_a   1.000
_cell.length_b   1.000
_cell.length_c   1.000
_cell.angle_alpha   90.00
_cell.angle_beta   90.00
_cell.angle_gamma   90.00
#
_symmetry.space_group_name_H-M   'P 1'
#
loop_
_entity.id
_entity.type
_entity.pdbx_description
1 polymer ?
#
loop_
_entity_poly.entity_id
_entity_poly.type
_entity_poly.pdbx_seq_one_letter_code
_entity_poly.pdbx_strand_id
1 'polypeptide(L)'
;MRSKVCTVFASITIALIISLSCFAQESATRDRRVGNAPAAEATVTVNEQFLNSFLTAIFDNLKEPSMPLTIGGAASSSECPSEIRLKREVNGVRTAVHFENGHIVGPLAFSGAYNATLMGCIEFSGWADSEVTLAYDNSRRAVIARFRVREIHLNNAPAVLTGPLLGMVQGAIDRKYNPVELFTLEKLSTRVDIQPAGGALRLQATDVRVDVAPNIVTLHIFYQFVLG
;
A
#
# COMPACT_ATOMS: atom_id res chain seq x y z
N MET A 1 22.23 -86.22 3.52
CA MET A 1 23.23 -85.13 3.67
C MET A 1 22.88 -84.00 2.76
N ARG A 2 22.02 -83.12 3.15
CA ARG A 2 21.73 -81.83 2.47
C ARG A 2 20.77 -81.06 3.39
N SER A 3 21.28 -80.23 4.27
CA SER A 3 20.50 -79.13 4.90
C SER A 3 21.27 -78.51 6.06
N LYS A 4 22.36 -77.79 5.79
CA LYS A 4 23.02 -76.89 6.78
C LYS A 4 23.78 -75.72 6.17
N VAL A 5 23.57 -75.40 4.91
CA VAL A 5 24.31 -74.29 4.26
C VAL A 5 23.45 -73.00 4.03
N CYS A 6 22.14 -73.09 4.24
CA CYS A 6 21.24 -72.01 3.90
C CYS A 6 20.95 -71.02 5.03
N THR A 7 21.43 -71.21 6.27
CA THR A 7 21.05 -70.40 7.45
C THR A 7 22.10 -69.40 7.83
N VAL A 8 23.28 -69.43 7.24
CA VAL A 8 24.38 -68.49 7.59
C VAL A 8 24.36 -67.23 6.72
N PHE A 9 23.77 -67.28 5.53
CA PHE A 9 23.69 -66.09 4.65
C PHE A 9 22.56 -65.09 4.97
N ALA A 10 21.55 -65.55 5.73
CA ALA A 10 20.43 -64.66 6.09
C ALA A 10 20.72 -63.67 7.25
N SER A 11 21.74 -63.92 8.06
CA SER A 11 22.06 -63.12 9.25
C SER A 11 23.00 -61.96 8.97
N ILE A 12 23.72 -61.97 7.85
CA ILE A 12 24.69 -60.92 7.51
C ILE A 12 24.04 -59.73 6.74
N THR A 13 22.90 -60.03 6.06
CA THR A 13 22.20 -58.97 5.30
C THR A 13 21.32 -58.08 6.16
N ILE A 14 20.90 -58.47 7.36
CA ILE A 14 20.08 -57.64 8.26
C ILE A 14 20.93 -56.63 9.06
N ALA A 15 22.22 -56.95 9.29
CA ALA A 15 23.11 -56.05 10.02
C ALA A 15 23.62 -54.85 9.18
N LEU A 16 23.51 -54.93 7.84
CA LEU A 16 23.99 -53.86 6.94
C LEU A 16 22.92 -52.80 6.62
N ILE A 17 21.67 -53.03 6.98
CA ILE A 17 20.55 -52.10 6.68
C ILE A 17 20.29 -51.13 7.83
N ILE A 18 20.83 -51.36 9.02
CA ILE A 18 20.59 -50.50 10.19
C ILE A 18 21.64 -49.37 10.33
N SER A 19 22.71 -49.39 9.54
CA SER A 19 23.80 -48.40 9.64
C SER A 19 23.68 -47.22 8.67
N LEU A 20 22.59 -47.08 7.90
CA LEU A 20 22.41 -45.96 6.95
C LEU A 20 21.30 -44.98 7.34
N SER A 21 20.83 -44.96 8.57
CA SER A 21 19.82 -43.99 9.04
C SER A 21 20.41 -42.88 9.92
N CYS A 22 21.71 -42.67 9.90
CA CYS A 22 22.33 -41.48 10.44
C CYS A 22 22.47 -40.45 9.32
N PHE A 23 21.35 -40.07 8.66
CA PHE A 23 21.36 -38.86 7.92
C PHE A 23 21.45 -37.72 8.94
N ALA A 24 22.62 -37.13 8.93
CA ALA A 24 22.89 -35.81 9.48
C ALA A 24 21.64 -34.95 9.35
N GLN A 25 21.01 -34.62 10.45
CA GLN A 25 20.45 -33.31 10.60
C GLN A 25 21.61 -32.36 10.37
N GLU A 26 21.78 -31.98 9.13
CA GLU A 26 22.51 -30.80 8.75
C GLU A 26 21.79 -29.66 9.47
N SER A 27 22.25 -29.42 10.69
CA SER A 27 22.01 -28.19 11.38
C SER A 27 22.46 -27.14 10.38
N ALA A 28 21.49 -26.60 9.62
CA ALA A 28 21.70 -25.33 8.95
C ALA A 28 22.18 -24.41 10.05
N THR A 29 23.49 -24.28 10.17
CA THR A 29 24.17 -23.21 10.84
C THR A 29 23.70 -21.98 10.08
N ARG A 30 22.49 -21.52 10.50
CA ARG A 30 22.00 -20.21 10.15
C ARG A 30 23.11 -19.28 10.56
N ASP A 31 23.88 -18.90 9.56
CA ASP A 31 24.89 -17.86 9.68
C ASP A 31 24.20 -16.71 10.39
N ARG A 32 24.39 -16.65 11.69
CA ARG A 32 23.86 -15.63 12.57
C ARG A 32 24.67 -14.40 12.27
N ARG A 33 24.38 -13.78 11.11
CA ARG A 33 24.76 -12.38 10.92
C ARG A 33 24.19 -11.65 12.14
N VAL A 34 25.07 -11.29 13.03
CA VAL A 34 24.81 -10.36 14.13
C VAL A 34 24.60 -8.99 13.51
N GLY A 35 23.49 -8.83 12.83
CA GLY A 35 22.95 -7.57 12.35
C GLY A 35 21.50 -7.60 12.79
N ASN A 36 21.14 -6.71 13.69
CA ASN A 36 19.82 -6.37 14.20
C ASN A 36 18.64 -7.05 13.49
N ALA A 37 18.51 -8.37 13.67
CA ALA A 37 17.31 -9.06 13.24
C ALA A 37 16.14 -8.49 14.07
N PRO A 38 15.02 -8.12 13.44
CA PRO A 38 13.87 -7.63 14.20
C PRO A 38 13.45 -8.68 15.21
N ALA A 39 13.11 -8.24 16.42
CA ALA A 39 12.70 -9.15 17.50
C ALA A 39 11.35 -9.82 17.18
N ALA A 40 10.52 -9.15 16.37
CA ALA A 40 9.24 -9.65 15.93
C ALA A 40 8.83 -8.99 14.62
N GLU A 41 7.97 -9.68 13.86
CA GLU A 41 7.34 -9.17 12.65
C GLU A 41 5.82 -9.36 12.77
N ALA A 42 5.07 -8.31 12.44
CA ALA A 42 3.64 -8.41 12.22
C ALA A 42 3.32 -8.10 10.77
N THR A 43 2.41 -8.87 10.20
CA THR A 43 1.98 -8.69 8.80
C THR A 43 0.53 -8.25 8.75
N VAL A 44 0.28 -7.14 8.06
CA VAL A 44 -1.08 -6.64 7.78
C VAL A 44 -1.34 -6.75 6.29
N THR A 45 -2.42 -7.41 5.95
CA THR A 45 -2.81 -7.65 4.57
C THR A 45 -4.11 -6.93 4.24
N VAL A 46 -4.11 -6.17 3.15
CA VAL A 46 -5.24 -5.37 2.69
C VAL A 46 -5.57 -5.78 1.26
N ASN A 47 -6.79 -6.20 1.01
CA ASN A 47 -7.26 -6.54 -0.33
C ASN A 47 -7.98 -5.37 -1.01
N GLU A 48 -8.20 -5.51 -2.31
CA GLU A 48 -8.90 -4.52 -3.14
C GLU A 48 -10.31 -4.21 -2.62
N GLN A 49 -11.03 -5.24 -2.19
CA GLN A 49 -12.39 -5.07 -1.66
C GLN A 49 -12.41 -4.17 -0.41
N PHE A 50 -11.45 -4.33 0.49
CA PHE A 50 -11.33 -3.47 1.67
C PHE A 50 -11.12 -2.01 1.27
N LEU A 51 -10.20 -1.73 0.33
CA LEU A 51 -9.93 -0.37 -0.13
C LEU A 51 -11.14 0.26 -0.82
N ASN A 52 -11.84 -0.50 -1.66
CA ASN A 52 -13.06 -0.02 -2.32
C ASN A 52 -14.21 0.21 -1.33
N SER A 53 -14.32 -0.61 -0.28
CA SER A 53 -15.27 -0.38 0.81
C SER A 53 -14.92 0.87 1.62
N PHE A 54 -13.63 1.11 1.85
CA PHE A 54 -13.14 2.31 2.52
C PHE A 54 -13.43 3.58 1.71
N LEU A 55 -13.17 3.57 0.39
CA LEU A 55 -13.54 4.66 -0.52
C LEU A 55 -15.05 4.92 -0.48
N THR A 56 -15.86 3.87 -0.50
CA THR A 56 -17.31 3.98 -0.39
C THR A 56 -17.70 4.68 0.92
N ALA A 57 -17.11 4.27 2.04
CA ALA A 57 -17.39 4.90 3.34
C ALA A 57 -16.98 6.39 3.38
N ILE A 58 -15.88 6.77 2.71
CA ILE A 58 -15.50 8.18 2.57
C ILE A 58 -16.59 8.97 1.87
N PHE A 59 -17.05 8.51 0.70
CA PHE A 59 -18.07 9.22 -0.08
C PHE A 59 -19.45 9.22 0.58
N ASP A 60 -19.76 8.23 1.40
CA ASP A 60 -21.06 8.14 2.09
C ASP A 60 -21.11 8.99 3.36
N ASN A 61 -19.99 9.15 4.05
CA ASN A 61 -19.98 9.72 5.41
C ASN A 61 -19.20 11.03 5.53
N LEU A 62 -18.37 11.36 4.54
CA LEU A 62 -17.54 12.56 4.58
C LEU A 62 -17.93 13.53 3.47
N LYS A 63 -17.52 14.80 3.64
CA LYS A 63 -17.63 15.79 2.58
C LYS A 63 -16.74 15.39 1.40
N GLU A 64 -17.26 15.58 0.18
CA GLU A 64 -16.51 15.33 -1.05
C GLU A 64 -15.12 15.98 -1.01
N PRO A 65 -14.04 15.22 -1.22
CA PRO A 65 -12.70 15.77 -1.27
C PRO A 65 -12.58 16.81 -2.39
N SER A 66 -12.11 18.01 -2.09
CA SER A 66 -11.91 19.06 -3.08
C SER A 66 -10.49 19.61 -3.05
N MET A 67 -10.02 20.05 -4.21
CA MET A 67 -8.69 20.60 -4.43
C MET A 67 -8.79 21.91 -5.25
N PRO A 68 -8.14 22.99 -4.82
CA PRO A 68 -8.11 24.22 -5.62
C PRO A 68 -7.24 24.03 -6.87
N LEU A 69 -7.75 24.50 -8.00
CA LEU A 69 -7.00 24.65 -9.24
C LEU A 69 -6.37 26.04 -9.27
N THR A 70 -5.09 26.12 -8.94
CA THR A 70 -4.36 27.40 -9.04
C THR A 70 -3.54 27.41 -10.32
N ILE A 71 -3.88 28.31 -11.22
CA ILE A 71 -3.10 28.61 -12.43
C ILE A 71 -2.90 30.11 -12.49
N GLY A 72 -1.64 30.52 -12.57
CA GLY A 72 -1.27 31.85 -13.03
C GLY A 72 -1.94 33.03 -12.33
N GLY A 73 -2.29 32.91 -11.04
CA GLY A 73 -2.87 34.00 -10.30
C GLY A 73 -4.34 34.33 -10.61
N ALA A 74 -5.05 33.49 -11.36
CA ALA A 74 -6.48 33.66 -11.53
C ALA A 74 -7.18 33.45 -10.17
N ALA A 75 -7.71 34.52 -9.60
CA ALA A 75 -8.43 34.46 -8.33
C ALA A 75 -9.72 33.64 -8.52
N SER A 76 -9.93 32.67 -7.62
CA SER A 76 -11.25 32.03 -7.49
C SER A 76 -12.28 33.12 -7.14
N SER A 77 -13.33 33.26 -7.93
CA SER A 77 -14.48 34.07 -7.59
C SER A 77 -15.58 33.22 -6.95
N SER A 78 -16.52 33.87 -6.26
CA SER A 78 -17.70 33.16 -5.73
C SER A 78 -18.55 32.49 -6.82
N GLU A 79 -18.46 33.00 -8.05
CA GLU A 79 -19.18 32.51 -9.22
C GLU A 79 -18.42 31.36 -9.94
N CYS A 80 -17.07 31.28 -9.78
CA CYS A 80 -16.22 30.25 -10.36
C CYS A 80 -15.14 29.81 -9.37
N PRO A 81 -15.35 28.75 -8.60
CA PRO A 81 -14.48 28.38 -7.49
C PRO A 81 -13.09 27.88 -7.88
N SER A 82 -12.81 27.67 -9.17
CA SER A 82 -11.53 27.09 -9.65
C SER A 82 -11.06 25.93 -8.80
N GLU A 83 -11.87 24.90 -8.73
CA GLU A 83 -11.60 23.68 -7.92
C GLU A 83 -11.98 22.41 -8.65
N ILE A 84 -11.36 21.30 -8.23
CA ILE A 84 -11.77 19.94 -8.57
C ILE A 84 -12.38 19.30 -7.33
N ARG A 85 -13.47 18.58 -7.51
CA ARG A 85 -14.12 17.76 -6.50
C ARG A 85 -14.11 16.32 -6.95
N LEU A 86 -13.58 15.44 -6.11
CA LEU A 86 -13.67 14.00 -6.35
C LEU A 86 -15.12 13.57 -6.16
N LYS A 87 -15.58 12.74 -7.09
CA LYS A 87 -16.92 12.21 -7.13
C LYS A 87 -16.90 10.69 -6.93
N ARG A 88 -17.97 10.18 -6.35
CA ARG A 88 -18.17 8.73 -6.30
C ARG A 88 -18.26 8.12 -7.69
N GLU A 89 -18.97 8.81 -8.57
CA GLU A 89 -19.23 8.36 -9.94
C GLU A 89 -19.51 9.56 -10.84
N VAL A 90 -19.04 9.49 -12.08
CA VAL A 90 -19.37 10.43 -13.16
C VAL A 90 -19.57 9.62 -14.45
N ASN A 91 -20.74 9.79 -15.08
CA ASN A 91 -21.09 9.14 -16.37
C ASN A 91 -20.84 7.62 -16.39
N GLY A 92 -21.19 6.91 -15.32
CA GLY A 92 -21.04 5.46 -15.20
C GLY A 92 -19.63 5.00 -14.82
N VAL A 93 -18.65 5.92 -14.74
CA VAL A 93 -17.31 5.59 -14.24
C VAL A 93 -17.25 5.88 -12.75
N ARG A 94 -17.03 4.82 -11.97
CA ARG A 94 -16.99 4.89 -10.52
C ARG A 94 -15.54 5.01 -10.04
N THR A 95 -15.31 5.88 -9.06
CA THR A 95 -14.04 5.93 -8.33
C THR A 95 -13.81 4.59 -7.62
N ALA A 96 -12.75 3.90 -8.01
CA ALA A 96 -12.38 2.60 -7.49
C ALA A 96 -10.86 2.41 -7.57
N VAL A 97 -10.35 1.40 -6.87
CA VAL A 97 -8.95 0.98 -6.95
C VAL A 97 -8.86 -0.48 -7.34
N HIS A 98 -7.81 -0.82 -8.08
CA HIS A 98 -7.46 -2.17 -8.50
C HIS A 98 -5.96 -2.38 -8.29
N PHE A 99 -5.55 -3.62 -8.08
CA PHE A 99 -4.14 -3.99 -8.02
C PHE A 99 -3.69 -4.57 -9.34
N GLU A 100 -2.78 -3.90 -10.01
CA GLU A 100 -2.27 -4.31 -11.31
C GLU A 100 -0.74 -4.18 -11.33
N ASN A 101 -0.04 -5.27 -11.72
CA ASN A 101 1.42 -5.29 -11.92
C ASN A 101 2.24 -4.69 -10.77
N GLY A 102 1.82 -4.92 -9.52
CA GLY A 102 2.51 -4.37 -8.34
C GLY A 102 2.21 -2.90 -8.05
N HIS A 103 1.21 -2.34 -8.72
CA HIS A 103 0.74 -0.97 -8.51
C HIS A 103 -0.73 -0.96 -8.06
N ILE A 104 -1.10 0.08 -7.37
CA ILE A 104 -2.50 0.40 -7.09
C ILE A 104 -2.93 1.40 -8.15
N VAL A 105 -3.88 1.00 -8.99
CA VAL A 105 -4.37 1.83 -10.08
C VAL A 105 -5.89 1.99 -9.98
N GLY A 106 -6.45 2.97 -10.67
CA GLY A 106 -7.90 3.05 -10.82
C GLY A 106 -8.40 4.38 -11.31
N PRO A 107 -9.65 4.39 -11.79
CA PRO A 107 -10.32 5.62 -12.19
C PRO A 107 -10.70 6.46 -10.98
N LEU A 108 -10.45 7.75 -11.07
CA LEU A 108 -10.91 8.77 -10.13
C LEU A 108 -11.92 9.65 -10.85
N ALA A 109 -13.20 9.48 -10.55
CA ALA A 109 -14.26 10.34 -11.07
C ALA A 109 -14.18 11.72 -10.43
N PHE A 110 -14.37 12.77 -11.22
CA PHE A 110 -14.30 14.14 -10.73
C PHE A 110 -15.24 15.08 -11.50
N SER A 111 -15.55 16.21 -10.86
CA SER A 111 -16.10 17.41 -11.50
C SER A 111 -15.32 18.63 -11.04
N GLY A 112 -15.39 19.70 -11.81
CA GLY A 112 -14.69 20.91 -11.43
C GLY A 112 -15.14 22.11 -12.25
N ALA A 113 -14.63 23.26 -11.84
CA ALA A 113 -14.75 24.51 -12.57
C ALA A 113 -13.40 25.20 -12.61
N TYR A 114 -13.14 25.89 -13.69
CA TYR A 114 -11.92 26.66 -13.90
C TYR A 114 -12.24 28.00 -14.51
N ASN A 115 -11.75 29.08 -13.90
CA ASN A 115 -11.89 30.42 -14.43
C ASN A 115 -10.79 30.74 -15.45
N ALA A 116 -11.12 30.61 -16.73
CA ALA A 116 -10.20 30.92 -17.82
C ALA A 116 -10.28 32.42 -18.16
N THR A 117 -9.15 33.12 -18.16
CA THR A 117 -9.04 34.58 -18.29
C THR A 117 -9.78 35.16 -19.51
N LEU A 118 -9.89 34.39 -20.61
CA LEU A 118 -10.54 34.84 -21.84
C LEU A 118 -11.89 34.16 -22.13
N MET A 119 -12.16 33.03 -21.48
CA MET A 119 -13.35 32.22 -21.78
C MET A 119 -14.35 32.18 -20.59
N GLY A 120 -14.03 32.85 -19.48
CA GLY A 120 -14.88 32.82 -18.29
C GLY A 120 -14.81 31.51 -17.54
N CYS A 121 -15.87 31.17 -16.83
CA CYS A 121 -15.95 29.93 -16.05
C CYS A 121 -16.24 28.73 -16.95
N ILE A 122 -15.34 27.77 -16.95
CA ILE A 122 -15.47 26.51 -17.68
C ILE A 122 -15.73 25.41 -16.66
N GLU A 123 -16.92 24.83 -16.73
CA GLU A 123 -17.26 23.63 -15.96
C GLU A 123 -16.84 22.37 -16.72
N PHE A 124 -16.32 21.40 -16.03
CA PHE A 124 -15.91 20.13 -16.60
C PHE A 124 -16.21 18.98 -15.64
N SER A 125 -16.35 17.81 -16.20
CA SER A 125 -16.47 16.54 -15.46
C SER A 125 -15.79 15.43 -16.24
N GLY A 126 -15.44 14.34 -15.56
CA GLY A 126 -14.77 13.23 -16.19
C GLY A 126 -14.16 12.27 -15.18
N TRP A 127 -13.21 11.52 -15.64
CA TRP A 127 -12.39 10.66 -14.77
C TRP A 127 -10.92 10.75 -15.15
N ALA A 128 -10.07 10.42 -14.22
CA ALA A 128 -8.64 10.34 -14.41
C ALA A 128 -8.16 8.91 -14.13
N ASP A 129 -7.36 8.34 -15.03
CA ASP A 129 -6.62 7.13 -14.74
C ASP A 129 -5.46 7.49 -13.82
N SER A 130 -5.46 6.90 -12.64
CA SER A 130 -4.50 7.20 -11.59
C SER A 130 -3.70 5.99 -11.15
N GLU A 131 -2.53 6.27 -10.61
CA GLU A 131 -1.64 5.30 -9.99
C GLU A 131 -1.27 5.80 -8.60
N VAL A 132 -1.28 4.87 -7.62
CA VAL A 132 -0.83 5.14 -6.26
C VAL A 132 0.34 4.23 -5.95
N THR A 133 1.46 4.83 -5.56
CA THR A 133 2.64 4.11 -5.08
C THR A 133 2.72 4.22 -3.57
N LEU A 134 2.83 3.09 -2.88
CA LEU A 134 3.08 3.03 -1.45
C LEU A 134 4.56 2.79 -1.19
N ALA A 135 5.14 3.50 -0.25
CA ALA A 135 6.52 3.32 0.15
C ALA A 135 6.74 3.71 1.62
N TYR A 136 7.75 3.12 2.24
CA TYR A 136 8.24 3.59 3.52
C TYR A 136 9.27 4.70 3.30
N ASP A 137 9.06 5.84 3.94
CA ASP A 137 9.97 6.99 3.93
C ASP A 137 10.77 7.02 5.24
N ASN A 138 12.05 6.66 5.15
CA ASN A 138 12.95 6.62 6.31
C ASN A 138 13.12 7.99 6.98
N SER A 139 13.10 9.08 6.21
CA SER A 139 13.30 10.43 6.74
C SER A 139 12.11 10.88 7.59
N ARG A 140 10.91 10.52 7.19
CA ARG A 140 9.65 10.81 7.89
C ARG A 140 9.27 9.72 8.88
N ARG A 141 9.92 8.56 8.81
CA ARG A 141 9.56 7.35 9.57
C ARG A 141 8.09 6.99 9.41
N ALA A 142 7.61 7.03 8.17
CA ALA A 142 6.20 6.88 7.84
C ALA A 142 6.00 6.09 6.55
N VAL A 143 4.88 5.39 6.45
CA VAL A 143 4.39 4.90 5.18
C VAL A 143 3.66 6.04 4.48
N ILE A 144 4.07 6.31 3.26
CA ILE A 144 3.56 7.37 2.41
C ILE A 144 2.90 6.80 1.16
N ALA A 145 1.90 7.53 0.67
CA ALA A 145 1.29 7.30 -0.63
C ALA A 145 1.63 8.47 -1.57
N ARG A 146 2.00 8.14 -2.80
CA ARG A 146 2.16 9.12 -3.89
C ARG A 146 1.15 8.84 -4.98
N PHE A 147 0.43 9.87 -5.38
CA PHE A 147 -0.58 9.81 -6.43
C PHE A 147 -0.02 10.37 -7.73
N ARG A 148 -0.26 9.66 -8.82
CA ARG A 148 0.09 10.09 -10.16
C ARG A 148 -1.11 9.95 -11.08
N VAL A 149 -1.47 11.02 -11.76
CA VAL A 149 -2.47 10.99 -12.83
C VAL A 149 -1.76 10.63 -14.13
N ARG A 150 -2.24 9.58 -14.80
CA ARG A 150 -1.70 9.09 -16.07
C ARG A 150 -2.40 9.73 -17.25
N GLU A 151 -3.72 9.74 -17.22
CA GLU A 151 -4.57 10.24 -18.29
C GLU A 151 -5.84 10.86 -17.71
N ILE A 152 -6.42 11.82 -18.44
CA ILE A 152 -7.69 12.46 -18.09
C ILE A 152 -8.67 12.31 -19.24
N HIS A 153 -9.86 11.85 -18.93
CA HIS A 153 -10.98 11.71 -19.85
C HIS A 153 -12.06 12.72 -19.44
N LEU A 154 -12.26 13.71 -20.29
CA LEU A 154 -13.23 14.78 -20.05
C LEU A 154 -14.52 14.54 -20.79
N ASN A 155 -15.62 14.80 -20.10
CA ASN A 155 -16.95 14.89 -20.69
C ASN A 155 -17.29 16.37 -20.86
N ASN A 156 -17.87 16.72 -22.00
CA ASN A 156 -18.36 18.07 -22.30
C ASN A 156 -17.31 19.18 -22.33
N ALA A 157 -16.02 18.84 -22.46
CA ALA A 157 -14.95 19.82 -22.60
C ALA A 157 -14.25 19.68 -23.94
N PRO A 158 -13.81 20.80 -24.56
CA PRO A 158 -13.00 20.74 -25.77
C PRO A 158 -11.71 19.92 -25.55
N ALA A 159 -11.37 19.06 -26.49
CA ALA A 159 -10.18 18.18 -26.38
C ALA A 159 -8.88 18.97 -26.18
N VAL A 160 -8.81 20.22 -26.64
CA VAL A 160 -7.66 21.12 -26.45
C VAL A 160 -7.36 21.40 -24.97
N LEU A 161 -8.33 21.22 -24.07
CA LEU A 161 -8.17 21.44 -22.63
C LEU A 161 -7.61 20.23 -21.88
N THR A 162 -7.61 19.05 -22.48
CA THR A 162 -7.19 17.80 -21.79
C THR A 162 -5.75 17.88 -21.30
N GLY A 163 -4.82 18.28 -22.15
CA GLY A 163 -3.40 18.40 -21.80
C GLY A 163 -3.12 19.41 -20.67
N PRO A 164 -3.57 20.67 -20.80
CA PRO A 164 -3.45 21.65 -19.72
C PRO A 164 -4.09 21.19 -18.41
N LEU A 165 -5.29 20.58 -18.44
CA LEU A 165 -5.96 20.08 -17.23
C LEU A 165 -5.20 18.95 -16.55
N LEU A 166 -4.56 18.05 -17.30
CA LEU A 166 -3.72 17.00 -16.71
C LEU A 166 -2.63 17.61 -15.81
N GLY A 167 -1.89 18.59 -16.33
CA GLY A 167 -0.84 19.29 -15.56
C GLY A 167 -1.40 20.03 -14.33
N MET A 168 -2.57 20.61 -14.46
CA MET A 168 -3.26 21.31 -13.37
C MET A 168 -3.70 20.37 -12.26
N VAL A 169 -4.33 19.26 -12.63
CA VAL A 169 -4.79 18.22 -11.68
C VAL A 169 -3.60 17.61 -10.96
N GLN A 170 -2.57 17.18 -11.69
CA GLN A 170 -1.35 16.66 -11.08
C GLN A 170 -0.70 17.70 -10.15
N GLY A 171 -0.57 18.94 -10.59
CA GLY A 171 -0.01 20.01 -9.75
C GLY A 171 -0.85 20.32 -8.51
N ALA A 172 -2.19 20.20 -8.57
CA ALA A 172 -3.05 20.34 -7.39
C ALA A 172 -2.85 19.18 -6.40
N ILE A 173 -2.74 17.95 -6.92
CA ILE A 173 -2.43 16.75 -6.12
C ILE A 173 -1.06 16.90 -5.47
N ASP A 174 -0.04 17.31 -6.22
CA ASP A 174 1.34 17.42 -5.71
C ASP A 174 1.45 18.45 -4.57
N ARG A 175 0.73 19.56 -4.66
CA ARG A 175 0.75 20.57 -3.61
C ARG A 175 0.02 20.17 -2.33
N LYS A 176 -1.03 19.36 -2.44
CA LYS A 176 -1.91 19.07 -1.30
C LYS A 176 -1.76 17.66 -0.75
N TYR A 177 -1.45 16.71 -1.62
CA TYR A 177 -1.51 15.27 -1.29
C TYR A 177 -0.24 14.48 -1.59
N ASN A 178 0.77 15.05 -2.26
CA ASN A 178 1.98 14.31 -2.57
C ASN A 178 3.20 14.78 -1.77
N PRO A 179 3.72 13.90 -0.94
CA PRO A 179 3.17 12.60 -0.52
C PRO A 179 2.16 12.74 0.62
N VAL A 180 1.15 11.86 0.65
CA VAL A 180 0.28 11.69 1.82
C VAL A 180 0.94 10.74 2.80
N GLU A 181 1.06 11.16 4.05
CA GLU A 181 1.46 10.31 5.16
C GLU A 181 0.25 9.48 5.63
N LEU A 182 0.33 8.16 5.49
CA LEU A 182 -0.73 7.26 5.91
C LEU A 182 -0.64 6.97 7.41
N PHE A 183 0.54 6.57 7.87
CA PHE A 183 0.83 6.34 9.29
C PHE A 183 2.33 6.36 9.56
N THR A 184 2.68 6.75 10.78
CA THR A 184 4.05 6.78 11.29
C THR A 184 4.37 5.53 12.10
N LEU A 185 5.66 5.21 12.26
CA LEU A 185 6.10 4.13 13.15
C LEU A 185 5.61 4.29 14.59
N GLU A 186 5.46 5.53 15.05
CA GLU A 186 4.96 5.79 16.40
C GLU A 186 3.52 5.29 16.59
N LYS A 187 2.65 5.50 15.58
CA LYS A 187 1.26 5.02 15.61
C LYS A 187 1.15 3.50 15.52
N LEU A 188 2.17 2.83 14.99
CA LEU A 188 2.24 1.37 14.92
C LEU A 188 2.83 0.77 16.21
N SER A 189 3.44 1.59 17.06
CA SER A 189 4.02 1.15 18.32
C SER A 189 2.94 1.10 19.41
N THR A 190 2.98 0.07 20.25
CA THR A 190 2.01 -0.10 21.32
C THR A 190 2.68 -0.48 22.64
N ARG A 191 2.03 -0.15 23.74
CA ARG A 191 2.45 -0.56 25.09
C ARG A 191 1.67 -1.80 25.50
N VAL A 192 2.37 -2.77 26.06
CA VAL A 192 1.80 -4.00 26.61
C VAL A 192 2.12 -4.07 28.09
N ASP A 193 1.09 -3.93 28.94
CA ASP A 193 1.24 -4.04 30.37
C ASP A 193 1.24 -5.52 30.79
N ILE A 194 2.29 -5.94 31.49
CA ILE A 194 2.46 -7.31 31.96
C ILE A 194 2.28 -7.33 33.48
N GLN A 195 1.02 -7.33 33.90
CA GLN A 195 0.66 -7.24 35.34
C GLN A 195 1.34 -8.30 36.22
N PRO A 196 1.45 -9.58 35.83
CA PRO A 196 2.12 -10.59 36.67
C PRO A 196 3.60 -10.31 36.91
N ALA A 197 4.27 -9.58 35.99
CA ALA A 197 5.68 -9.24 36.10
C ALA A 197 5.90 -7.84 36.72
N GLY A 198 4.83 -7.11 37.03
CA GLY A 198 4.89 -5.77 37.64
C GLY A 198 5.51 -4.70 36.73
N GLY A 199 5.42 -4.87 35.41
CA GLY A 199 6.03 -3.94 34.47
C GLY A 199 5.25 -3.83 33.16
N ALA A 200 5.79 -3.01 32.25
CA ALA A 200 5.27 -2.87 30.89
C ALA A 200 6.41 -3.03 29.88
N LEU A 201 6.08 -3.59 28.72
CA LEU A 201 6.93 -3.59 27.55
C LEU A 201 6.31 -2.70 26.48
N ARG A 202 7.14 -1.99 25.74
CA ARG A 202 6.74 -1.28 24.54
C ARG A 202 7.13 -2.11 23.32
N LEU A 203 6.15 -2.47 22.50
CA LEU A 203 6.36 -3.02 21.20
C LEU A 203 6.60 -1.84 20.26
N GLN A 204 7.87 -1.56 19.97
CA GLN A 204 8.27 -0.41 19.19
C GLN A 204 8.48 -0.83 17.73
N ALA A 205 7.72 -0.22 16.81
CA ALA A 205 7.95 -0.39 15.39
C ALA A 205 9.26 0.28 14.98
N THR A 206 10.11 -0.45 14.26
CA THR A 206 11.45 0.00 13.84
C THR A 206 11.55 0.23 12.36
N ASP A 207 10.79 -0.55 11.57
CA ASP A 207 10.80 -0.49 10.11
C ASP A 207 9.47 -1.01 9.54
N VAL A 208 9.17 -0.64 8.28
CA VAL A 208 8.03 -1.16 7.52
C VAL A 208 8.44 -1.43 6.09
N ARG A 209 8.14 -2.63 5.61
CA ARG A 209 8.23 -2.96 4.19
C ARG A 209 6.82 -3.07 3.60
N VAL A 210 6.62 -2.51 2.41
CA VAL A 210 5.36 -2.54 1.68
C VAL A 210 5.54 -3.39 0.44
N ASP A 211 4.74 -4.43 0.29
CA ASP A 211 4.73 -5.30 -0.88
C ASP A 211 3.33 -5.21 -1.53
N VAL A 212 3.29 -4.86 -2.82
CA VAL A 212 2.06 -4.83 -3.60
C VAL A 212 2.08 -6.03 -4.56
N ALA A 213 1.17 -6.95 -4.37
CA ALA A 213 0.98 -8.13 -5.19
C ALA A 213 -0.39 -8.08 -5.90
N PRO A 214 -0.69 -8.95 -6.87
CA PRO A 214 -2.02 -9.03 -7.46
C PRO A 214 -3.10 -9.20 -6.38
N ASN A 215 -4.09 -8.31 -6.36
CA ASN A 215 -5.24 -8.28 -5.45
C ASN A 215 -4.94 -7.99 -3.98
N ILE A 216 -3.70 -7.71 -3.58
CA ILE A 216 -3.34 -7.57 -2.18
C ILE A 216 -2.17 -6.61 -1.95
N VAL A 217 -2.25 -5.81 -0.91
CA VAL A 217 -1.13 -5.06 -0.32
C VAL A 217 -0.76 -5.72 0.99
N THR A 218 0.52 -5.97 1.19
CA THR A 218 1.05 -6.53 2.43
C THR A 218 2.02 -5.55 3.07
N LEU A 219 1.77 -5.24 4.34
CA LEU A 219 2.63 -4.43 5.17
C LEU A 219 3.35 -5.34 6.15
N HIS A 220 4.66 -5.42 6.06
CA HIS A 220 5.53 -6.12 7.01
C HIS A 220 6.07 -5.10 7.99
N ILE A 221 5.64 -5.16 9.25
CA ILE A 221 6.01 -4.23 10.30
C ILE A 221 6.99 -4.92 11.22
N PHE A 222 8.19 -4.39 11.33
CA PHE A 222 9.26 -4.95 12.15
C PHE A 222 9.29 -4.27 13.51
N TYR A 223 9.37 -5.06 14.56
CA TYR A 223 9.28 -4.60 15.94
C TYR A 223 10.48 -5.00 16.77
N GLN A 224 10.73 -4.22 17.79
CA GLN A 224 11.59 -4.59 18.93
C GLN A 224 10.84 -4.35 20.25
N PHE A 225 11.15 -5.16 21.25
CA PHE A 225 10.66 -4.95 22.61
C PHE A 225 11.62 -4.05 23.37
N VAL A 226 11.10 -2.98 23.94
CA VAL A 226 11.85 -2.08 24.82
C VAL A 226 11.09 -1.93 26.15
N LEU A 227 11.79 -1.50 27.21
CA LEU A 227 11.10 -1.16 28.48
C LEU A 227 10.12 -0.03 28.23
N GLY A 228 8.88 -0.20 28.72
CA GLY A 228 7.78 0.73 28.57
C GLY A 228 7.64 1.73 29.73
#